data_8965ef21b755fb7091f87a4a89419a87
#
_entry.id   8965ef21b755fb7091f87a4a89419a87
#
_cell.length_a   1.000
_cell.length_b   1.000
_cell.length_c   1.000
_cell.angle_alpha   90.00
_cell.angle_beta   90.00
_cell.angle_gamma   90.00
#
_symmetry.space_group_name_H-M   'P 1'
#
loop_
_entity.id
_entity.type
_entity.pdbx_description
1 polymer ?
#
loop_
_entity_poly.entity_id
_entity_poly.type
_entity_poly.pdbx_seq_one_letter_code
_entity_poly.pdbx_strand_id
1 'polypeptide(L)'
;MQRRTVLKGMTATAAAGLLVRRAAAETPLKIGISMPLTGAGFNAVGRQLQAALKLYMQQHGDTVAGRQIQITIRDDGGVADNARRLIQEMIVGEKVDILGIGITPTALAIAPLVTESKKATLVLSSGASITTTKSPYYVRAGFILPPQSWILAEWAAKNGSRRVVTLVNDWAPGVEAETAFTTRFKQVGGEIVESIRIPLANPDFAPFLQRIGDIKPDTAFIYFPGTQAPIFAKQFAERGLGRSGIKIIGPGDLTDDDDLNNMGDQMLGMITAGPYSAAHDSALNKTYVAATQKANGFRPDFVSLGAYDGLHLIYEALKKTGGNSDGDALIAAMKGMAFESPRGPISIDPDTRDIVSNIYIRKVVKRDGQLWSEEFEIYPNVKDPMKVAPK
;
A
#
# COMPACT_ATOMS: atom_id res chain seq x y z
N MET A 1 -63.69 78.63 -15.03
CA MET A 1 -62.64 78.13 -15.96
C MET A 1 -61.53 77.58 -15.07
N GLN A 2 -61.52 76.27 -14.84
CA GLN A 2 -60.54 75.62 -13.97
C GLN A 2 -59.63 74.73 -14.80
N ARG A 3 -58.33 74.94 -14.68
CA ARG A 3 -57.30 74.10 -15.30
C ARG A 3 -56.83 73.09 -14.23
N ARG A 4 -57.07 71.82 -14.48
CA ARG A 4 -56.58 70.70 -13.69
C ARG A 4 -55.14 70.34 -14.17
N THR A 5 -54.18 70.44 -13.25
CA THR A 5 -52.80 69.96 -13.43
C THR A 5 -52.74 68.52 -12.98
N VAL A 6 -52.34 67.60 -13.89
CA VAL A 6 -52.11 66.17 -13.60
C VAL A 6 -50.62 65.98 -13.32
N LEU A 7 -50.29 65.59 -12.07
CA LEU A 7 -48.95 65.12 -11.71
C LEU A 7 -48.77 63.69 -12.22
N LYS A 8 -47.78 63.47 -13.04
CA LYS A 8 -47.30 62.14 -13.38
C LYS A 8 -46.22 61.73 -12.39
N GLY A 9 -46.53 60.77 -11.50
CA GLY A 9 -45.56 60.08 -10.67
C GLY A 9 -44.74 59.08 -11.49
N MET A 10 -43.40 59.28 -11.56
CA MET A 10 -42.49 58.28 -12.10
C MET A 10 -42.06 57.32 -10.98
N THR A 11 -42.55 56.12 -11.00
CA THR A 11 -42.04 54.99 -10.20
C THR A 11 -40.80 54.43 -10.83
N ALA A 12 -39.63 54.70 -10.23
CA ALA A 12 -38.38 54.07 -10.59
C ALA A 12 -38.30 52.68 -9.97
N THR A 13 -38.46 51.64 -10.80
CA THR A 13 -38.26 50.26 -10.42
C THR A 13 -36.75 49.98 -10.46
N ALA A 14 -36.13 49.88 -9.26
CA ALA A 14 -34.76 49.43 -9.13
C ALA A 14 -34.72 47.90 -9.39
N ALA A 15 -34.27 47.51 -10.57
CA ALA A 15 -33.92 46.15 -10.90
C ALA A 15 -32.58 45.81 -10.21
N ALA A 16 -32.64 45.16 -9.05
CA ALA A 16 -31.48 44.56 -8.41
C ALA A 16 -31.08 43.31 -9.23
N GLY A 17 -30.12 43.53 -10.14
CA GLY A 17 -29.49 42.42 -10.87
C GLY A 17 -28.72 41.54 -9.89
N LEU A 18 -29.27 40.38 -9.55
CA LEU A 18 -28.54 39.30 -8.93
C LEU A 18 -27.48 38.81 -9.93
N LEU A 19 -26.26 39.36 -9.80
CA LEU A 19 -25.06 38.78 -10.41
C LEU A 19 -24.84 37.39 -9.75
N VAL A 20 -25.46 36.36 -10.30
CA VAL A 20 -25.04 34.99 -10.08
C VAL A 20 -23.64 34.90 -10.66
N ARG A 21 -22.62 35.06 -9.80
CA ARG A 21 -21.26 34.65 -10.15
C ARG A 21 -21.34 33.16 -10.49
N ARG A 22 -21.39 32.85 -11.77
CA ARG A 22 -21.03 31.51 -12.25
C ARG A 22 -19.61 31.31 -11.76
N ALA A 23 -19.45 30.49 -10.70
CA ALA A 23 -18.16 29.95 -10.36
C ALA A 23 -17.62 29.32 -11.66
N ALA A 24 -16.56 29.89 -12.21
CA ALA A 24 -15.86 29.26 -13.32
C ALA A 24 -15.54 27.84 -12.82
N ALA A 25 -15.99 26.82 -13.55
CA ALA A 25 -15.66 25.44 -13.20
C ALA A 25 -14.14 25.36 -13.13
N GLU A 26 -13.61 25.10 -11.94
CA GLU A 26 -12.18 24.97 -11.80
C GLU A 26 -11.69 23.84 -12.72
N THR A 27 -10.49 24.02 -13.28
CA THR A 27 -9.87 23.03 -14.16
C THR A 27 -9.82 21.68 -13.42
N PRO A 28 -10.26 20.59 -14.03
CA PRO A 28 -10.20 19.27 -13.42
C PRO A 28 -8.80 18.94 -12.90
N LEU A 29 -8.71 18.29 -11.76
CA LEU A 29 -7.46 17.80 -11.21
C LEU A 29 -7.17 16.42 -11.79
N LYS A 30 -6.04 16.30 -12.46
CA LYS A 30 -5.62 15.07 -13.14
C LYS A 30 -4.63 14.29 -12.29
N ILE A 31 -4.95 13.04 -12.00
CA ILE A 31 -4.08 12.09 -11.31
C ILE A 31 -3.65 11.02 -12.30
N GLY A 32 -2.35 10.92 -12.57
CA GLY A 32 -1.78 9.88 -13.44
C GLY A 32 -1.17 8.77 -12.61
N ILE A 33 -1.60 7.53 -12.82
CA ILE A 33 -1.13 6.37 -12.04
C ILE A 33 -0.56 5.32 -12.99
N SER A 34 0.68 4.89 -12.73
CA SER A 34 1.33 3.76 -13.39
C SER A 34 1.39 2.58 -12.43
N MET A 35 0.86 1.42 -12.85
CA MET A 35 0.82 0.21 -12.04
C MET A 35 0.79 -1.05 -12.91
N PRO A 36 1.19 -2.22 -12.39
CA PRO A 36 1.19 -3.47 -13.16
C PRO A 36 -0.22 -4.07 -13.22
N LEU A 37 -0.96 -3.86 -14.31
CA LEU A 37 -2.26 -4.50 -14.55
C LEU A 37 -2.11 -5.83 -15.29
N THR A 38 -1.05 -5.96 -16.08
CA THR A 38 -0.67 -7.18 -16.79
C THR A 38 0.74 -7.62 -16.38
N GLY A 39 1.20 -8.72 -16.95
CA GLY A 39 2.53 -9.26 -16.66
C GLY A 39 2.54 -10.29 -15.52
N ALA A 40 3.52 -11.19 -15.59
CA ALA A 40 3.64 -12.29 -14.64
C ALA A 40 4.11 -11.80 -13.27
N GLY A 41 3.34 -12.13 -12.22
CA GLY A 41 3.75 -11.97 -10.84
C GLY A 41 3.18 -10.76 -10.09
N PHE A 42 2.74 -9.68 -10.78
CA PHE A 42 2.25 -8.47 -10.11
C PHE A 42 0.86 -7.98 -10.57
N ASN A 43 0.19 -8.68 -11.47
CA ASN A 43 -1.15 -8.32 -11.93
C ASN A 43 -2.21 -8.26 -10.81
N ALA A 44 -2.08 -9.11 -9.78
CA ALA A 44 -2.94 -9.06 -8.60
C ALA A 44 -2.79 -7.71 -7.87
N VAL A 45 -1.56 -7.17 -7.74
CA VAL A 45 -1.29 -5.85 -7.17
C VAL A 45 -2.05 -4.76 -7.92
N GLY A 46 -1.94 -4.71 -9.24
CA GLY A 46 -2.65 -3.72 -10.06
C GLY A 46 -4.17 -3.83 -9.93
N ARG A 47 -4.70 -5.07 -9.91
CA ARG A 47 -6.13 -5.33 -9.71
C ARG A 47 -6.64 -4.80 -8.37
N GLN A 48 -5.94 -5.08 -7.28
CA GLN A 48 -6.28 -4.61 -5.93
C GLN A 48 -6.22 -3.08 -5.83
N LEU A 49 -5.17 -2.45 -6.36
CA LEU A 49 -5.04 -0.99 -6.39
C LEU A 49 -6.16 -0.34 -7.20
N GLN A 50 -6.46 -0.83 -8.40
CA GLN A 50 -7.50 -0.29 -9.27
C GLN A 50 -8.89 -0.41 -8.62
N ALA A 51 -9.20 -1.55 -8.01
CA ALA A 51 -10.45 -1.77 -7.31
C ALA A 51 -10.64 -0.78 -6.15
N ALA A 52 -9.59 -0.55 -5.38
CA ALA A 52 -9.62 0.36 -4.24
C ALA A 52 -9.76 1.84 -4.65
N LEU A 53 -9.08 2.28 -5.72
CA LEU A 53 -9.26 3.62 -6.29
C LEU A 53 -10.72 3.86 -6.70
N LYS A 54 -11.29 2.90 -7.43
CA LYS A 54 -12.68 2.97 -7.89
C LYS A 54 -13.66 3.00 -6.71
N LEU A 55 -13.44 2.14 -5.72
CA LEU A 55 -14.29 2.07 -4.54
C LEU A 55 -14.24 3.37 -3.74
N TYR A 56 -13.07 3.95 -3.53
CA TYR A 56 -12.91 5.22 -2.81
C TYR A 56 -13.71 6.33 -3.49
N MET A 57 -13.57 6.48 -4.82
CA MET A 57 -14.31 7.50 -5.57
C MET A 57 -15.82 7.27 -5.54
N GLN A 58 -16.28 6.02 -5.56
CA GLN A 58 -17.70 5.70 -5.44
C GLN A 58 -18.28 6.10 -4.07
N GLN A 59 -17.49 5.98 -2.99
CA GLN A 59 -17.91 6.29 -1.63
C GLN A 59 -17.80 7.77 -1.27
N HIS A 60 -16.82 8.48 -1.84
CA HIS A 60 -16.48 9.86 -1.45
C HIS A 60 -16.74 10.89 -2.56
N GLY A 61 -17.19 10.44 -3.74
CA GLY A 61 -17.42 11.30 -4.90
C GLY A 61 -16.13 11.63 -5.66
N ASP A 62 -16.30 12.30 -6.79
CA ASP A 62 -15.23 12.69 -7.71
C ASP A 62 -14.86 14.17 -7.65
N THR A 63 -15.39 14.90 -6.67
CA THR A 63 -15.16 16.34 -6.53
C THR A 63 -14.64 16.68 -5.13
N VAL A 64 -13.52 17.37 -5.06
CA VAL A 64 -12.91 17.82 -3.80
C VAL A 64 -12.37 19.24 -3.95
N ALA A 65 -12.59 20.09 -2.93
CA ALA A 65 -12.19 21.50 -2.92
C ALA A 65 -12.59 22.27 -4.22
N GLY A 66 -13.77 21.96 -4.78
CA GLY A 66 -14.31 22.59 -5.99
C GLY A 66 -13.76 22.01 -7.31
N ARG A 67 -12.76 21.11 -7.28
CA ARG A 67 -12.15 20.51 -8.46
C ARG A 67 -12.64 19.08 -8.68
N GLN A 68 -12.97 18.76 -9.92
CA GLN A 68 -13.31 17.39 -10.33
C GLN A 68 -12.02 16.57 -10.48
N ILE A 69 -11.98 15.39 -9.87
CA ILE A 69 -10.86 14.46 -9.93
C ILE A 69 -10.98 13.58 -11.17
N GLN A 70 -9.94 13.54 -11.99
CA GLN A 70 -9.81 12.67 -13.14
C GLN A 70 -8.60 11.77 -12.97
N ILE A 71 -8.84 10.44 -12.87
CA ILE A 71 -7.78 9.45 -12.72
C ILE A 71 -7.53 8.76 -14.04
N THR A 72 -6.28 8.82 -14.51
CA THR A 72 -5.78 8.03 -15.64
C THR A 72 -4.87 6.94 -15.10
N ILE A 73 -5.17 5.69 -15.42
CA ILE A 73 -4.36 4.53 -15.06
C ILE A 73 -3.67 3.99 -16.31
N ARG A 74 -2.36 3.73 -16.23
CA ARG A 74 -1.57 3.12 -17.28
C ARG A 74 -0.90 1.85 -16.78
N ASP A 75 -0.93 0.82 -17.61
CA ASP A 75 -0.30 -0.46 -17.33
C ASP A 75 1.20 -0.41 -17.68
N ASP A 76 2.05 -0.55 -16.68
CA ASP A 76 3.50 -0.64 -16.87
C ASP A 76 4.02 -2.08 -16.95
N GLY A 77 3.14 -3.07 -16.70
CA GLY A 77 3.50 -4.49 -16.68
C GLY A 77 4.53 -4.86 -15.60
N GLY A 78 4.78 -3.97 -14.63
CA GLY A 78 5.84 -4.10 -13.64
C GLY A 78 7.24 -3.83 -14.18
N VAL A 79 7.36 -3.24 -15.38
CA VAL A 79 8.62 -3.01 -16.09
C VAL A 79 9.07 -1.56 -15.92
N ALA A 80 10.28 -1.37 -15.39
CA ALA A 80 10.85 -0.07 -15.05
C ALA A 80 10.87 0.92 -16.23
N ASP A 81 11.27 0.46 -17.43
CA ASP A 81 11.35 1.32 -18.62
C ASP A 81 9.97 1.72 -19.15
N ASN A 82 8.98 0.83 -19.08
CA ASN A 82 7.60 1.17 -19.41
C ASN A 82 7.07 2.25 -18.46
N ALA A 83 7.25 2.08 -17.15
CA ALA A 83 6.84 3.07 -16.16
C ALA A 83 7.48 4.44 -16.43
N ARG A 84 8.78 4.48 -16.74
CA ARG A 84 9.48 5.73 -17.06
C ARG A 84 8.86 6.42 -18.26
N ARG A 85 8.63 5.69 -19.36
CA ARG A 85 7.99 6.24 -20.57
C ARG A 85 6.58 6.76 -20.29
N LEU A 86 5.75 5.96 -19.61
CA LEU A 86 4.36 6.31 -19.30
C LEU A 86 4.28 7.55 -18.37
N ILE A 87 5.09 7.62 -17.34
CA ILE A 87 5.14 8.78 -16.44
C ILE A 87 5.62 10.02 -17.18
N GLN A 88 6.58 9.92 -18.07
CA GLN A 88 7.03 11.04 -18.92
C GLN A 88 5.88 11.54 -19.81
N GLU A 89 5.11 10.64 -20.42
CA GLU A 89 3.94 10.99 -21.22
C GLU A 89 2.84 11.69 -20.39
N MET A 90 2.57 11.19 -19.18
CA MET A 90 1.61 11.80 -18.24
C MET A 90 2.04 13.20 -17.81
N ILE A 91 3.33 13.42 -17.51
CA ILE A 91 3.86 14.73 -17.10
C ILE A 91 3.79 15.72 -18.25
N VAL A 92 4.34 15.38 -19.41
CA VAL A 92 4.55 16.33 -20.53
C VAL A 92 3.30 16.44 -21.42
N GLY A 93 2.72 15.31 -21.79
CA GLY A 93 1.59 15.24 -22.74
C GLY A 93 0.25 15.50 -22.08
N GLU A 94 -0.07 14.73 -21.02
CA GLU A 94 -1.36 14.80 -20.34
C GLU A 94 -1.42 15.92 -19.29
N LYS A 95 -0.27 16.43 -18.86
CA LYS A 95 -0.12 17.50 -17.85
C LYS A 95 -0.85 17.15 -16.56
N VAL A 96 -0.60 15.95 -16.03
CA VAL A 96 -1.20 15.52 -14.76
C VAL A 96 -0.71 16.41 -13.61
N ASP A 97 -1.55 16.60 -12.61
CA ASP A 97 -1.24 17.39 -11.41
C ASP A 97 -0.50 16.54 -10.36
N ILE A 98 -0.95 15.31 -10.18
CA ILE A 98 -0.47 14.36 -9.15
C ILE A 98 -0.14 13.04 -9.82
N LEU A 99 0.84 12.32 -9.28
CA LEU A 99 1.24 11.00 -9.75
C LEU A 99 0.95 9.91 -8.71
N GLY A 100 0.83 8.68 -9.19
CA GLY A 100 0.83 7.46 -8.38
C GLY A 100 1.67 6.39 -9.03
N ILE A 101 2.31 5.56 -8.21
CA ILE A 101 3.16 4.47 -8.68
C ILE A 101 2.92 3.18 -7.88
N GLY A 102 2.84 2.06 -8.58
CA GLY A 102 2.52 0.76 -8.01
C GLY A 102 3.65 0.18 -7.17
N ILE A 103 4.68 -0.37 -7.79
CA ILE A 103 5.65 -1.27 -7.15
C ILE A 103 7.08 -0.67 -7.06
N THR A 104 7.95 -1.30 -6.28
CA THR A 104 9.32 -0.81 -6.02
C THR A 104 10.17 -0.59 -7.26
N PRO A 105 10.30 -1.53 -8.23
CA PRO A 105 11.17 -1.32 -9.37
C PRO A 105 10.77 -0.11 -10.21
N THR A 106 9.47 0.06 -10.42
CA THR A 106 8.93 1.17 -11.18
C THR A 106 9.05 2.50 -10.43
N ALA A 107 8.82 2.49 -9.10
CA ALA A 107 9.01 3.67 -8.25
C ALA A 107 10.46 4.17 -8.25
N LEU A 108 11.43 3.26 -8.16
CA LEU A 108 12.86 3.64 -8.22
C LEU A 108 13.23 4.23 -9.58
N ALA A 109 12.69 3.67 -10.66
CA ALA A 109 13.00 4.10 -12.03
C ALA A 109 12.49 5.50 -12.38
N ILE A 110 11.33 5.90 -11.82
CA ILE A 110 10.71 7.20 -12.13
C ILE A 110 11.13 8.32 -11.17
N ALA A 111 11.86 8.03 -10.10
CA ALA A 111 12.22 9.01 -9.07
C ALA A 111 12.88 10.30 -9.61
N PRO A 112 13.79 10.25 -10.61
CA PRO A 112 14.35 11.45 -11.22
C PRO A 112 13.28 12.33 -11.89
N LEU A 113 12.35 11.73 -12.66
CA LEU A 113 11.25 12.44 -13.33
C LEU A 113 10.31 13.11 -12.32
N VAL A 114 9.99 12.41 -11.23
CA VAL A 114 9.16 12.93 -10.13
C VAL A 114 9.85 14.13 -9.47
N THR A 115 11.15 14.02 -9.20
CA THR A 115 11.92 15.11 -8.58
C THR A 115 12.00 16.35 -9.47
N GLU A 116 12.29 16.16 -10.76
CA GLU A 116 12.39 17.23 -11.74
C GLU A 116 11.04 17.95 -11.96
N SER A 117 9.97 17.16 -12.10
CA SER A 117 8.62 17.70 -12.32
C SER A 117 7.96 18.29 -11.07
N LYS A 118 8.52 18.06 -9.88
CA LYS A 118 7.98 18.46 -8.57
C LYS A 118 6.54 18.00 -8.33
N LYS A 119 6.12 16.86 -8.92
CA LYS A 119 4.77 16.34 -8.75
C LYS A 119 4.67 15.52 -7.48
N ALA A 120 3.73 15.89 -6.58
CA ALA A 120 3.38 15.02 -5.46
C ALA A 120 3.00 13.63 -5.98
N THR A 121 3.63 12.60 -5.45
CA THR A 121 3.51 11.24 -5.99
C THR A 121 3.23 10.25 -4.87
N LEU A 122 2.10 9.55 -4.97
CA LEU A 122 1.74 8.47 -4.05
C LEU A 122 2.51 7.20 -4.39
N VAL A 123 3.17 6.64 -3.39
CA VAL A 123 3.76 5.31 -3.45
C VAL A 123 2.75 4.31 -2.89
N LEU A 124 2.09 3.56 -3.79
CA LEU A 124 0.90 2.77 -3.47
C LEU A 124 1.21 1.37 -2.93
N SER A 125 2.18 0.66 -3.54
CA SER A 125 2.53 -0.71 -3.16
C SER A 125 4.03 -1.00 -3.33
N SER A 126 4.89 -0.10 -2.83
CA SER A 126 6.33 -0.31 -2.82
C SER A 126 6.82 -0.57 -1.40
N GLY A 127 7.18 -1.83 -1.09
CA GLY A 127 7.55 -2.26 0.26
C GLY A 127 8.98 -1.91 0.70
N ALA A 128 9.86 -1.46 -0.22
CA ALA A 128 11.24 -1.14 0.12
C ALA A 128 11.37 0.20 0.85
N SER A 129 12.12 0.23 1.94
CA SER A 129 12.41 1.40 2.77
C SER A 129 13.02 2.54 1.95
N ILE A 130 13.98 2.22 1.07
CA ILE A 130 14.72 3.18 0.28
C ILE A 130 13.84 4.05 -0.64
N THR A 131 12.62 3.63 -0.99
CA THR A 131 11.80 4.27 -2.02
C THR A 131 11.59 5.76 -1.78
N THR A 132 11.11 6.16 -0.59
CA THR A 132 10.80 7.57 -0.31
C THR A 132 12.04 8.45 -0.16
N THR A 133 13.24 7.86 -0.04
CA THR A 133 14.50 8.62 -0.06
C THR A 133 14.89 9.08 -1.46
N LYS A 134 14.32 8.49 -2.52
CA LYS A 134 14.70 8.74 -3.91
C LYS A 134 14.10 10.01 -4.50
N SER A 135 13.01 10.54 -3.89
CA SER A 135 12.45 11.82 -4.27
C SER A 135 11.81 12.51 -3.06
N PRO A 136 11.96 13.83 -2.89
CA PRO A 136 11.27 14.59 -1.84
C PRO A 136 9.76 14.69 -2.10
N TYR A 137 9.30 14.35 -3.30
CA TYR A 137 7.89 14.37 -3.70
C TYR A 137 7.18 13.02 -3.56
N TYR A 138 7.85 11.99 -3.05
CA TYR A 138 7.21 10.73 -2.70
C TYR A 138 6.56 10.80 -1.31
N VAL A 139 5.30 10.36 -1.23
CA VAL A 139 4.58 10.04 0.01
C VAL A 139 4.08 8.61 -0.07
N ARG A 140 4.40 7.79 0.92
CA ARG A 140 3.97 6.40 0.94
C ARG A 140 2.65 6.25 1.68
N ALA A 141 1.63 5.79 0.94
CA ALA A 141 0.32 5.41 1.49
C ALA A 141 0.17 3.89 1.67
N GLY A 142 1.04 3.10 1.03
CA GLY A 142 0.99 1.65 1.01
C GLY A 142 1.49 0.98 2.29
N PHE A 143 2.54 0.19 2.18
CA PHE A 143 3.14 -0.57 3.27
C PHE A 143 4.67 -0.54 3.18
N ILE A 144 5.34 -0.99 4.24
CA ILE A 144 6.80 -1.14 4.32
C ILE A 144 7.10 -2.52 4.89
N LEU A 145 8.06 -3.24 4.31
CA LEU A 145 8.44 -4.59 4.75
C LEU A 145 9.34 -4.60 6.02
N PRO A 146 10.34 -3.74 6.14
CA PRO A 146 11.19 -3.70 7.34
C PRO A 146 10.45 -3.64 8.67
N PRO A 147 9.40 -2.81 8.88
CA PRO A 147 8.61 -2.83 10.12
C PRO A 147 8.01 -4.20 10.45
N GLN A 148 7.43 -4.87 9.44
CA GLN A 148 6.81 -6.19 9.59
C GLN A 148 7.86 -7.23 10.01
N SER A 149 8.98 -7.24 9.31
CA SER A 149 10.09 -8.16 9.55
C SER A 149 10.75 -7.95 10.91
N TRP A 150 10.92 -6.70 11.33
CA TRP A 150 11.49 -6.32 12.62
C TRP A 150 10.63 -6.81 13.78
N ILE A 151 9.33 -6.53 13.73
CA ILE A 151 8.37 -6.97 14.75
C ILE A 151 8.28 -8.51 14.78
N LEU A 152 8.28 -9.15 13.61
CA LEU A 152 8.23 -10.61 13.53
C LEU A 152 9.48 -11.26 14.14
N ALA A 153 10.65 -10.64 14.02
CA ALA A 153 11.88 -11.12 14.66
C ALA A 153 11.78 -11.08 16.19
N GLU A 154 11.25 -10.01 16.77
CA GLU A 154 11.00 -9.90 18.21
C GLU A 154 10.02 -10.96 18.67
N TRP A 155 8.92 -11.08 17.95
CA TRP A 155 7.88 -12.06 18.25
C TRP A 155 8.41 -13.50 18.18
N ALA A 156 9.17 -13.83 17.13
CA ALA A 156 9.74 -15.16 16.94
C ALA A 156 10.69 -15.55 18.09
N ALA A 157 11.59 -14.66 18.48
CA ALA A 157 12.51 -14.88 19.60
C ALA A 157 11.77 -15.07 20.94
N LYS A 158 10.75 -14.24 21.21
CA LYS A 158 9.90 -14.33 22.40
C LYS A 158 9.08 -15.63 22.41
N ASN A 159 8.72 -16.18 21.24
CA ASN A 159 7.96 -17.40 21.09
C ASN A 159 8.82 -18.66 20.79
N GLY A 160 10.07 -18.64 21.19
CA GLY A 160 10.95 -19.82 21.26
C GLY A 160 11.74 -20.14 20.01
N SER A 161 11.71 -19.28 18.97
CA SER A 161 12.64 -19.42 17.84
C SER A 161 14.07 -19.07 18.29
N ARG A 162 15.04 -19.92 17.95
CA ARG A 162 16.46 -19.77 18.32
C ARG A 162 17.39 -19.87 17.11
N ARG A 163 17.12 -20.81 16.20
CA ARG A 163 17.92 -21.12 15.02
C ARG A 163 17.09 -20.93 13.77
N VAL A 164 17.27 -19.79 13.09
CA VAL A 164 16.47 -19.40 11.95
C VAL A 164 17.28 -19.48 10.66
N VAL A 165 16.69 -20.04 9.60
CA VAL A 165 17.12 -19.85 8.23
C VAL A 165 16.27 -18.76 7.58
N THR A 166 16.89 -17.90 6.75
CA THR A 166 16.12 -16.96 5.92
C THR A 166 16.10 -17.44 4.47
N LEU A 167 14.96 -17.28 3.81
CA LEU A 167 14.78 -17.58 2.39
C LEU A 167 13.96 -16.47 1.72
N VAL A 168 14.60 -15.62 0.94
CA VAL A 168 13.97 -14.45 0.33
C VAL A 168 14.37 -14.29 -1.14
N ASN A 169 13.53 -13.61 -1.92
CA ASN A 169 13.92 -13.23 -3.27
C ASN A 169 15.03 -12.19 -3.27
N ASP A 170 15.97 -12.34 -4.26
CA ASP A 170 17.13 -11.43 -4.43
C ASP A 170 16.73 -10.15 -5.17
N TRP A 171 16.04 -9.26 -4.48
CA TRP A 171 15.68 -7.93 -4.91
C TRP A 171 15.49 -7.00 -3.70
N ALA A 172 15.41 -5.67 -3.92
CA ALA A 172 15.48 -4.70 -2.83
C ALA A 172 14.50 -4.97 -1.67
N PRO A 173 13.17 -5.19 -1.85
CA PRO A 173 12.26 -5.50 -0.76
C PRO A 173 12.64 -6.78 0.01
N GLY A 174 13.06 -7.84 -0.69
CA GLY A 174 13.46 -9.11 -0.07
C GLY A 174 14.71 -8.95 0.78
N VAL A 175 15.72 -8.28 0.24
CA VAL A 175 16.97 -7.99 0.95
C VAL A 175 16.74 -7.11 2.18
N GLU A 176 15.89 -6.07 2.08
CA GLU A 176 15.56 -5.20 3.20
C GLU A 176 14.73 -5.94 4.27
N ALA A 177 13.76 -6.79 3.87
CA ALA A 177 13.00 -7.62 4.80
C ALA A 177 13.91 -8.58 5.58
N GLU A 178 14.81 -9.27 4.89
CA GLU A 178 15.83 -10.14 5.50
C GLU A 178 16.75 -9.35 6.44
N THR A 179 17.25 -8.21 6.00
CA THR A 179 18.16 -7.37 6.81
C THR A 179 17.48 -6.90 8.09
N ALA A 180 16.25 -6.42 8.02
CA ALA A 180 15.50 -5.98 9.19
C ALA A 180 15.26 -7.15 10.18
N PHE A 181 14.81 -8.31 9.65
CA PHE A 181 14.60 -9.50 10.46
C PHE A 181 15.90 -9.97 11.13
N THR A 182 16.96 -10.16 10.36
CA THR A 182 18.23 -10.72 10.86
C THR A 182 18.90 -9.80 11.86
N THR A 183 18.87 -8.48 11.61
CA THR A 183 19.41 -7.48 12.53
C THR A 183 18.70 -7.57 13.88
N ARG A 184 17.36 -7.52 13.86
CA ARG A 184 16.60 -7.55 15.10
C ARG A 184 16.68 -8.89 15.81
N PHE A 185 16.60 -10.00 15.08
CA PHE A 185 16.65 -11.33 15.64
C PHE A 185 17.95 -11.60 16.39
N LYS A 186 19.11 -11.17 15.82
CA LYS A 186 20.39 -11.24 16.50
C LYS A 186 20.47 -10.34 17.74
N GLN A 187 19.90 -9.13 17.69
CA GLN A 187 19.85 -8.22 18.86
C GLN A 187 19.09 -8.82 20.05
N VAL A 188 18.07 -9.63 19.77
CA VAL A 188 17.27 -10.29 20.82
C VAL A 188 17.75 -11.72 21.15
N GLY A 189 18.98 -12.08 20.73
CA GLY A 189 19.67 -13.31 21.11
C GLY A 189 19.38 -14.53 20.24
N GLY A 190 18.81 -14.33 19.03
CA GLY A 190 18.61 -15.40 18.07
C GLY A 190 19.80 -15.61 17.14
N GLU A 191 19.90 -16.81 16.55
CA GLU A 191 20.93 -17.23 15.60
C GLU A 191 20.34 -17.33 14.19
N ILE A 192 20.97 -16.70 13.20
CA ILE A 192 20.71 -16.94 11.78
C ILE A 192 21.70 -18.00 11.31
N VAL A 193 21.20 -19.20 11.05
CA VAL A 193 22.05 -20.33 10.69
C VAL A 193 22.42 -20.35 9.21
N GLU A 194 21.57 -19.80 8.36
CA GLU A 194 21.86 -19.58 6.94
C GLU A 194 20.94 -18.50 6.35
N SER A 195 21.45 -17.75 5.38
CA SER A 195 20.68 -16.80 4.57
C SER A 195 20.68 -17.26 3.12
N ILE A 196 19.50 -17.59 2.59
CA ILE A 196 19.32 -18.12 1.24
C ILE A 196 18.58 -17.09 0.42
N ARG A 197 19.12 -16.75 -0.75
CA ARG A 197 18.47 -15.87 -1.72
C ARG A 197 18.16 -16.61 -3.00
N ILE A 198 16.98 -16.37 -3.53
CA ILE A 198 16.50 -17.01 -4.76
C ILE A 198 16.16 -15.97 -5.82
N PRO A 199 16.28 -16.33 -7.11
CA PRO A 199 15.88 -15.44 -8.19
C PRO A 199 14.42 -15.00 -8.08
N LEU A 200 14.14 -13.75 -8.45
CA LEU A 200 12.76 -13.23 -8.48
C LEU A 200 11.94 -13.89 -9.60
N ALA A 201 12.56 -14.19 -10.74
CA ALA A 201 11.87 -14.75 -11.89
C ALA A 201 11.85 -16.30 -11.84
N ASN A 202 10.65 -16.88 -11.97
CA ASN A 202 10.42 -18.33 -12.12
C ASN A 202 11.22 -19.22 -11.12
N PRO A 203 11.14 -18.97 -9.81
CA PRO A 203 11.93 -19.72 -8.85
C PRO A 203 11.49 -21.19 -8.80
N ASP A 204 12.46 -22.10 -8.85
CA ASP A 204 12.28 -23.48 -8.40
C ASP A 204 12.61 -23.57 -6.90
N PHE A 205 11.61 -23.82 -6.07
CA PHE A 205 11.81 -23.93 -4.61
C PHE A 205 12.40 -25.27 -4.16
N ALA A 206 12.37 -26.29 -5.01
CA ALA A 206 12.75 -27.65 -4.64
C ALA A 206 14.16 -27.78 -4.00
N PRO A 207 15.25 -27.22 -4.59
CA PRO A 207 16.58 -27.33 -3.98
C PRO A 207 16.69 -26.56 -2.65
N PHE A 208 16.00 -25.42 -2.55
CA PHE A 208 16.02 -24.59 -1.33
C PHE A 208 15.24 -25.24 -0.19
N LEU A 209 14.11 -25.88 -0.48
CA LEU A 209 13.34 -26.64 0.47
C LEU A 209 14.11 -27.87 0.99
N GLN A 210 14.85 -28.55 0.10
CA GLN A 210 15.75 -29.63 0.50
C GLN A 210 16.81 -29.09 1.47
N ARG A 211 17.43 -27.96 1.14
CA ARG A 211 18.45 -27.31 1.99
C ARG A 211 17.92 -26.97 3.38
N ILE A 212 16.68 -26.42 3.48
CA ILE A 212 16.03 -26.16 4.77
C ILE A 212 15.85 -27.46 5.57
N GLY A 213 15.43 -28.53 4.91
CA GLY A 213 15.29 -29.85 5.53
C GLY A 213 16.61 -30.43 6.08
N ASP A 214 17.72 -30.18 5.39
CA ASP A 214 19.07 -30.64 5.78
C ASP A 214 19.61 -29.82 6.98
N ILE A 215 19.40 -28.52 6.99
CA ILE A 215 19.82 -27.59 8.08
C ILE A 215 19.06 -27.87 9.38
N LYS A 216 17.79 -28.29 9.29
CA LYS A 216 16.89 -28.50 10.42
C LYS A 216 16.86 -27.29 11.38
N PRO A 217 16.50 -26.09 10.89
CA PRO A 217 16.27 -24.95 11.76
C PRO A 217 15.01 -25.20 12.58
N ASP A 218 14.79 -24.45 13.65
CA ASP A 218 13.50 -24.45 14.33
C ASP A 218 12.46 -23.56 13.60
N THR A 219 12.97 -22.58 12.84
CA THR A 219 12.12 -21.61 12.13
C THR A 219 12.75 -21.23 10.78
N ALA A 220 11.92 -21.06 9.76
CA ALA A 220 12.29 -20.44 8.49
C ALA A 220 11.52 -19.12 8.31
N PHE A 221 12.27 -18.02 8.19
CA PHE A 221 11.74 -16.71 7.77
C PHE A 221 11.76 -16.65 6.26
N ILE A 222 10.59 -16.44 5.65
CA ILE A 222 10.47 -16.40 4.20
C ILE A 222 9.80 -15.12 3.70
N TYR A 223 10.20 -14.66 2.50
CA TYR A 223 9.54 -13.58 1.80
C TYR A 223 9.48 -13.85 0.30
N PHE A 224 8.24 -13.96 -0.21
CA PHE A 224 7.95 -14.16 -1.62
C PHE A 224 6.80 -13.24 -2.06
N PRO A 225 6.99 -12.36 -3.05
CA PRO A 225 5.94 -11.47 -3.51
C PRO A 225 4.96 -12.16 -4.48
N GLY A 226 3.74 -11.64 -4.53
CA GLY A 226 2.75 -12.00 -5.54
C GLY A 226 2.40 -13.49 -5.55
N THR A 227 2.42 -14.11 -6.72
CA THR A 227 1.98 -15.50 -6.93
C THR A 227 2.97 -16.56 -6.46
N GLN A 228 4.10 -16.20 -5.89
CA GLN A 228 5.13 -17.17 -5.48
C GLN A 228 4.82 -17.85 -4.15
N ALA A 229 4.14 -17.16 -3.23
CA ALA A 229 3.77 -17.72 -1.93
C ALA A 229 2.89 -18.99 -2.05
N PRO A 230 1.84 -19.06 -2.89
CA PRO A 230 1.09 -20.27 -3.13
C PRO A 230 1.93 -21.43 -3.68
N ILE A 231 2.85 -21.13 -4.62
CA ILE A 231 3.72 -22.16 -5.21
C ILE A 231 4.66 -22.73 -4.15
N PHE A 232 5.27 -21.87 -3.34
CA PHE A 232 6.09 -22.27 -2.21
C PHE A 232 5.31 -23.13 -1.20
N ALA A 233 4.13 -22.68 -0.78
CA ALA A 233 3.29 -23.37 0.19
C ALA A 233 2.95 -24.80 -0.28
N LYS A 234 2.60 -24.95 -1.56
CA LYS A 234 2.33 -26.24 -2.18
C LYS A 234 3.56 -27.15 -2.13
N GLN A 235 4.71 -26.69 -2.62
CA GLN A 235 5.94 -27.51 -2.64
C GLN A 235 6.44 -27.84 -1.23
N PHE A 236 6.27 -26.92 -0.27
CA PHE A 236 6.59 -27.15 1.14
C PHE A 236 5.72 -28.28 1.74
N ALA A 237 4.43 -28.26 1.48
CA ALA A 237 3.50 -29.30 1.94
C ALA A 237 3.78 -30.66 1.30
N GLU A 238 3.99 -30.71 -0.03
CA GLU A 238 4.29 -31.94 -0.79
C GLU A 238 5.56 -32.64 -0.28
N ARG A 239 6.54 -31.91 0.21
CA ARG A 239 7.78 -32.44 0.80
C ARG A 239 7.64 -32.85 2.28
N GLY A 240 6.47 -32.65 2.86
CA GLY A 240 6.19 -33.03 4.25
C GLY A 240 6.91 -32.17 5.31
N LEU A 241 7.49 -31.03 4.90
CA LEU A 241 8.25 -30.14 5.79
C LEU A 241 7.37 -29.51 6.88
N GLY A 242 6.08 -29.32 6.65
CA GLY A 242 5.14 -28.89 7.67
C GLY A 242 5.01 -29.85 8.87
N ARG A 243 5.41 -31.12 8.70
CA ARG A 243 5.41 -32.14 9.76
C ARG A 243 6.78 -32.28 10.44
N SER A 244 7.79 -31.64 9.96
CA SER A 244 9.17 -31.67 10.52
C SER A 244 9.35 -30.86 11.79
N GLY A 245 8.34 -30.07 12.21
CA GLY A 245 8.42 -29.14 13.33
C GLY A 245 9.03 -27.79 13.00
N ILE A 246 9.45 -27.57 11.75
CA ILE A 246 9.98 -26.27 11.28
C ILE A 246 8.83 -25.28 11.17
N LYS A 247 8.89 -24.18 11.94
CA LYS A 247 7.91 -23.10 11.84
C LYS A 247 8.21 -22.24 10.61
N ILE A 248 7.18 -21.94 9.80
CA ILE A 248 7.29 -20.97 8.72
C ILE A 248 6.69 -19.66 9.20
N ILE A 249 7.46 -18.57 9.09
CA ILE A 249 7.03 -17.21 9.40
C ILE A 249 7.46 -16.26 8.28
N GLY A 250 6.75 -15.15 8.11
CA GLY A 250 7.10 -14.14 7.10
C GLY A 250 6.26 -12.87 7.20
N PRO A 251 6.59 -11.86 6.40
CA PRO A 251 5.73 -10.70 6.23
C PRO A 251 4.35 -11.06 5.68
N GLY A 252 3.47 -10.07 5.67
CA GLY A 252 2.07 -10.21 5.30
C GLY A 252 1.79 -10.80 3.94
N ASP A 253 2.69 -10.60 3.01
CA ASP A 253 2.64 -11.16 1.64
C ASP A 253 2.50 -12.69 1.60
N LEU A 254 3.02 -13.38 2.62
CA LEU A 254 2.96 -14.84 2.69
C LEU A 254 1.54 -15.38 2.86
N THR A 255 0.65 -14.60 3.44
CA THR A 255 -0.75 -14.98 3.72
C THR A 255 -1.70 -13.89 3.26
N ASP A 256 -1.51 -13.47 2.00
CA ASP A 256 -2.31 -12.45 1.36
C ASP A 256 -3.79 -12.86 1.31
N ASP A 257 -4.67 -12.00 1.82
CA ASP A 257 -6.11 -12.30 1.98
C ASP A 257 -6.82 -12.58 0.65
N ASP A 258 -6.36 -12.00 -0.46
CA ASP A 258 -6.91 -12.22 -1.80
C ASP A 258 -6.72 -13.68 -2.27
N ASP A 259 -5.56 -14.26 -1.97
CA ASP A 259 -5.16 -15.58 -2.50
C ASP A 259 -5.12 -16.70 -1.45
N LEU A 260 -5.27 -16.36 -0.19
CA LEU A 260 -5.12 -17.28 0.94
C LEU A 260 -5.99 -18.55 0.81
N ASN A 261 -7.23 -18.42 0.33
CA ASN A 261 -8.11 -19.56 0.15
C ASN A 261 -7.64 -20.52 -0.96
N ASN A 262 -6.93 -20.02 -1.96
CA ASN A 262 -6.36 -20.81 -3.04
C ASN A 262 -5.11 -21.58 -2.59
N MET A 263 -4.46 -21.13 -1.51
CA MET A 263 -3.28 -21.79 -0.96
C MET A 263 -3.62 -23.10 -0.21
N GLY A 264 -4.86 -23.26 0.28
CA GLY A 264 -5.35 -24.48 0.92
C GLY A 264 -4.98 -24.64 2.40
N ASP A 265 -5.47 -25.72 2.99
CA ASP A 265 -5.40 -25.99 4.44
C ASP A 265 -3.96 -26.17 4.99
N GLN A 266 -2.96 -26.36 4.12
CA GLN A 266 -1.55 -26.37 4.53
C GLN A 266 -1.07 -25.04 5.13
N MET A 267 -1.82 -23.96 4.93
CA MET A 267 -1.54 -22.65 5.53
C MET A 267 -2.04 -22.52 6.97
N LEU A 268 -2.87 -23.45 7.45
CA LEU A 268 -3.42 -23.39 8.80
C LEU A 268 -2.32 -23.32 9.87
N GLY A 269 -2.48 -22.37 10.78
CA GLY A 269 -1.53 -22.13 11.87
C GLY A 269 -0.31 -21.31 11.49
N MET A 270 -0.12 -20.97 10.20
CA MET A 270 0.99 -20.11 9.77
C MET A 270 0.93 -18.73 10.42
N ILE A 271 2.09 -18.25 10.86
CA ILE A 271 2.23 -16.95 11.53
C ILE A 271 2.88 -15.95 10.58
N THR A 272 2.26 -14.79 10.46
CA THR A 272 2.81 -13.66 9.70
C THR A 272 2.70 -12.36 10.48
N ALA A 273 3.48 -11.36 10.08
CA ALA A 273 3.32 -9.98 10.55
C ALA A 273 2.92 -9.08 9.38
N GLY A 274 1.93 -8.23 9.58
CA GLY A 274 1.49 -7.33 8.52
C GLY A 274 0.71 -6.13 9.04
N PRO A 275 0.53 -5.10 8.19
CA PRO A 275 -0.17 -3.88 8.59
C PRO A 275 -1.70 -4.02 8.50
N TYR A 276 -2.22 -5.15 8.03
CA TYR A 276 -3.64 -5.36 7.77
C TYR A 276 -3.99 -6.82 7.59
N SER A 277 -5.22 -7.16 7.88
CA SER A 277 -5.93 -8.35 7.44
C SER A 277 -7.38 -8.02 7.08
N ALA A 278 -7.96 -8.70 6.11
CA ALA A 278 -9.40 -8.60 5.84
C ALA A 278 -10.26 -9.05 7.06
N ALA A 279 -9.66 -9.77 8.02
CA ALA A 279 -10.29 -10.14 9.30
C ALA A 279 -10.18 -9.05 10.37
N HIS A 280 -9.55 -7.90 10.12
CA HIS A 280 -9.39 -6.82 11.10
C HIS A 280 -10.74 -6.40 11.70
N ASP A 281 -10.84 -6.42 13.04
CA ASP A 281 -12.11 -6.22 13.76
C ASP A 281 -12.41 -4.73 14.01
N SER A 282 -12.79 -4.03 12.94
CA SER A 282 -13.35 -2.68 13.01
C SER A 282 -14.59 -2.55 12.13
N ALA A 283 -15.49 -1.62 12.48
CA ALA A 283 -16.70 -1.35 11.69
C ALA A 283 -16.31 -0.83 10.29
N LEU A 284 -15.27 -0.01 10.21
CA LEU A 284 -14.76 0.54 8.95
C LEU A 284 -14.24 -0.57 8.05
N ASN A 285 -13.44 -1.50 8.60
CA ASN A 285 -12.93 -2.64 7.82
C ASN A 285 -14.06 -3.56 7.34
N LYS A 286 -15.01 -3.91 8.20
CA LYS A 286 -16.16 -4.75 7.79
C LYS A 286 -16.91 -4.13 6.61
N THR A 287 -17.12 -2.82 6.64
CA THR A 287 -17.76 -2.08 5.53
C THR A 287 -16.90 -2.11 4.27
N TYR A 288 -15.59 -1.88 4.41
CA TYR A 288 -14.63 -1.90 3.31
C TYR A 288 -14.55 -3.27 2.62
N VAL A 289 -14.41 -4.35 3.41
CA VAL A 289 -14.37 -5.73 2.91
C VAL A 289 -15.65 -6.08 2.18
N ALA A 290 -16.82 -5.82 2.79
CA ALA A 290 -18.12 -6.12 2.17
C ALA A 290 -18.32 -5.35 0.85
N ALA A 291 -17.95 -4.06 0.82
CA ALA A 291 -18.04 -3.25 -0.39
C ALA A 291 -17.10 -3.74 -1.50
N THR A 292 -15.87 -4.10 -1.16
CA THR A 292 -14.88 -4.63 -2.11
C THR A 292 -15.35 -5.96 -2.69
N GLN A 293 -15.78 -6.90 -1.85
CA GLN A 293 -16.29 -8.19 -2.30
C GLN A 293 -17.52 -8.06 -3.19
N LYS A 294 -18.45 -7.18 -2.82
CA LYS A 294 -19.66 -6.91 -3.63
C LYS A 294 -19.32 -6.33 -5.00
N ALA A 295 -18.37 -5.41 -5.07
CA ALA A 295 -18.02 -4.72 -6.31
C ALA A 295 -17.11 -5.54 -7.22
N ASN A 296 -16.25 -6.39 -6.68
CA ASN A 296 -15.14 -7.00 -7.42
C ASN A 296 -15.06 -8.53 -7.31
N GLY A 297 -15.79 -9.18 -6.39
CA GLY A 297 -15.82 -10.63 -6.21
C GLY A 297 -14.61 -11.22 -5.47
N PHE A 298 -13.72 -10.39 -4.92
CA PHE A 298 -12.54 -10.83 -4.16
C PHE A 298 -12.39 -10.05 -2.84
N ARG A 299 -11.58 -10.57 -1.91
CA ARG A 299 -11.24 -9.86 -0.67
C ARG A 299 -10.22 -8.76 -0.93
N PRO A 300 -10.33 -7.61 -0.26
CA PRO A 300 -9.23 -6.66 -0.24
C PRO A 300 -8.05 -7.23 0.54
N ASP A 301 -6.86 -6.88 0.11
CA ASP A 301 -5.61 -7.15 0.79
C ASP A 301 -4.95 -5.86 1.31
N PHE A 302 -3.75 -5.98 1.93
CA PHE A 302 -3.01 -4.81 2.40
C PHE A 302 -2.52 -3.90 1.26
N VAL A 303 -2.39 -4.42 0.04
CA VAL A 303 -2.01 -3.64 -1.16
C VAL A 303 -3.11 -2.66 -1.53
N SER A 304 -4.37 -3.11 -1.50
CA SER A 304 -5.54 -2.30 -1.84
C SER A 304 -5.62 -1.02 -1.01
N LEU A 305 -5.21 -1.09 0.26
CA LEU A 305 -5.23 0.06 1.16
C LEU A 305 -4.23 1.15 0.75
N GLY A 306 -3.16 0.82 0.05
CA GLY A 306 -2.26 1.84 -0.49
C GLY A 306 -2.94 2.80 -1.46
N ALA A 307 -3.91 2.32 -2.22
CA ALA A 307 -4.71 3.14 -3.12
C ALA A 307 -5.89 3.83 -2.42
N TYR A 308 -6.59 3.11 -1.53
CA TYR A 308 -7.72 3.65 -0.77
C TYR A 308 -7.28 4.81 0.14
N ASP A 309 -6.29 4.56 0.99
CA ASP A 309 -5.71 5.57 1.88
C ASP A 309 -4.96 6.66 1.11
N GLY A 310 -4.35 6.29 -0.03
CA GLY A 310 -3.68 7.25 -0.91
C GLY A 310 -4.63 8.30 -1.48
N LEU A 311 -5.83 7.91 -1.93
CA LEU A 311 -6.84 8.88 -2.36
C LEU A 311 -7.37 9.69 -1.19
N HIS A 312 -7.52 9.09 0.00
CA HIS A 312 -7.89 9.84 1.20
C HIS A 312 -6.87 10.94 1.49
N LEU A 313 -5.58 10.62 1.46
CA LEU A 313 -4.49 11.60 1.64
C LEU A 313 -4.57 12.74 0.62
N ILE A 314 -4.81 12.44 -0.66
CA ILE A 314 -4.97 13.47 -1.70
C ILE A 314 -6.18 14.36 -1.41
N TYR A 315 -7.33 13.76 -1.09
CA TYR A 315 -8.56 14.51 -0.84
C TYR A 315 -8.40 15.46 0.34
N GLU A 316 -7.85 14.98 1.45
CA GLU A 316 -7.62 15.81 2.64
C GLU A 316 -6.53 16.87 2.39
N ALA A 317 -5.47 16.54 1.65
CA ALA A 317 -4.45 17.52 1.27
C ALA A 317 -5.03 18.63 0.38
N LEU A 318 -5.88 18.29 -0.60
CA LEU A 318 -6.56 19.28 -1.44
C LEU A 318 -7.54 20.16 -0.65
N LYS A 319 -8.29 19.60 0.30
CA LYS A 319 -9.12 20.41 1.21
C LYS A 319 -8.26 21.40 1.99
N LYS A 320 -7.14 20.94 2.52
CA LYS A 320 -6.20 21.73 3.33
C LYS A 320 -5.51 22.85 2.52
N THR A 321 -5.25 22.60 1.23
CA THR A 321 -4.62 23.56 0.31
C THR A 321 -5.62 24.41 -0.48
N GLY A 322 -6.95 24.23 -0.26
CA GLY A 322 -7.99 24.95 -0.99
C GLY A 322 -8.00 24.63 -2.50
N GLY A 323 -7.67 23.38 -2.88
CA GLY A 323 -7.62 22.92 -4.27
C GLY A 323 -6.28 23.18 -4.98
N ASN A 324 -5.29 23.78 -4.30
CA ASN A 324 -3.96 23.95 -4.87
C ASN A 324 -3.26 22.59 -5.00
N SER A 325 -2.87 22.22 -6.22
CA SER A 325 -2.19 20.97 -6.58
C SER A 325 -0.66 21.12 -6.75
N ASP A 326 -0.09 22.24 -6.32
CA ASP A 326 1.36 22.40 -6.27
C ASP A 326 2.00 21.31 -5.42
N GLY A 327 3.09 20.71 -5.92
CA GLY A 327 3.69 19.54 -5.26
C GLY A 327 4.26 19.85 -3.90
N ASP A 328 4.91 21.00 -3.70
CA ASP A 328 5.45 21.39 -2.39
C ASP A 328 4.32 21.62 -1.38
N ALA A 329 3.22 22.25 -1.81
CA ALA A 329 2.04 22.49 -0.99
C ALA A 329 1.35 21.16 -0.57
N LEU A 330 1.19 20.22 -1.51
CA LEU A 330 0.59 18.91 -1.24
C LEU A 330 1.46 18.07 -0.30
N ILE A 331 2.77 18.02 -0.55
CA ILE A 331 3.71 17.29 0.34
C ILE A 331 3.67 17.87 1.75
N ALA A 332 3.69 19.19 1.90
CA ALA A 332 3.58 19.84 3.20
C ALA A 332 2.24 19.53 3.90
N ALA A 333 1.14 19.48 3.14
CA ALA A 333 -0.19 19.16 3.68
C ALA A 333 -0.32 17.71 4.14
N MET A 334 0.34 16.76 3.45
CA MET A 334 0.30 15.31 3.77
C MET A 334 1.20 14.94 4.96
N LYS A 335 2.32 15.64 5.16
CA LYS A 335 3.24 15.39 6.27
C LYS A 335 2.53 15.52 7.63
N GLY A 336 2.67 14.50 8.47
CA GLY A 336 2.03 14.45 9.79
C GLY A 336 0.51 14.23 9.75
N MET A 337 -0.11 14.04 8.58
CA MET A 337 -1.53 13.71 8.48
C MET A 337 -1.80 12.36 9.13
N ALA A 338 -2.86 12.29 9.94
CA ALA A 338 -3.27 11.08 10.65
C ALA A 338 -4.79 10.89 10.49
N PHE A 339 -5.21 9.65 10.30
CA PHE A 339 -6.63 9.29 10.16
C PHE A 339 -6.86 7.80 10.44
N GLU A 340 -8.13 7.44 10.59
CA GLU A 340 -8.57 6.05 10.73
C GLU A 340 -8.72 5.42 9.35
N SER A 341 -8.08 4.29 9.12
CA SER A 341 -8.13 3.48 7.91
C SER A 341 -8.81 2.14 8.21
N PRO A 342 -9.28 1.39 7.19
CA PRO A 342 -9.72 0.00 7.40
C PRO A 342 -8.68 -0.90 8.10
N ARG A 343 -7.39 -0.53 8.07
CA ARG A 343 -6.30 -1.23 8.79
C ARG A 343 -6.07 -0.73 10.23
N GLY A 344 -6.91 0.16 10.74
CA GLY A 344 -6.69 0.87 11.99
C GLY A 344 -6.03 2.24 11.78
N PRO A 345 -5.58 2.91 12.85
CA PRO A 345 -5.01 4.25 12.77
C PRO A 345 -3.70 4.26 11.99
N ILE A 346 -3.57 5.25 11.10
CA ILE A 346 -2.34 5.50 10.35
C ILE A 346 -1.94 6.97 10.43
N SER A 347 -0.66 7.24 10.21
CA SER A 347 -0.16 8.59 9.97
C SER A 347 0.97 8.60 8.95
N ILE A 348 1.25 9.78 8.39
CA ILE A 348 2.41 10.00 7.53
C ILE A 348 3.53 10.63 8.36
N ASP A 349 4.64 9.95 8.47
CA ASP A 349 5.81 10.45 9.18
C ASP A 349 6.28 11.78 8.55
N PRO A 350 6.39 12.88 9.32
CA PRO A 350 6.72 14.18 8.78
C PRO A 350 8.14 14.29 8.22
N ASP A 351 9.05 13.44 8.67
CA ASP A 351 10.45 13.48 8.27
C ASP A 351 10.70 12.58 7.06
N THR A 352 10.22 11.34 7.11
CA THR A 352 10.47 10.31 6.09
C THR A 352 9.40 10.28 5.00
N ARG A 353 8.22 10.82 5.25
CA ARG A 353 7.02 10.75 4.40
C ARG A 353 6.53 9.30 4.17
N ASP A 354 6.93 8.40 5.05
CA ASP A 354 6.44 7.03 5.09
C ASP A 354 5.19 6.91 5.94
N ILE A 355 4.41 5.88 5.65
CA ILE A 355 3.30 5.49 6.51
C ILE A 355 3.83 4.96 7.85
N VAL A 356 3.19 5.40 8.92
CA VAL A 356 3.29 4.83 10.27
C VAL A 356 1.97 4.15 10.56
N SER A 357 2.00 2.87 10.87
CA SER A 357 0.79 2.07 11.11
C SER A 357 1.04 1.04 12.20
N ASN A 358 -0.03 0.42 12.67
CA ASN A 358 0.11 -0.78 13.48
C ASN A 358 0.68 -1.93 12.64
N ILE A 359 1.45 -2.79 13.30
CA ILE A 359 1.84 -4.10 12.78
C ILE A 359 1.16 -5.16 13.65
N TYR A 360 0.44 -6.05 13.01
CA TYR A 360 -0.30 -7.13 13.64
C TYR A 360 0.43 -8.44 13.44
N ILE A 361 0.56 -9.24 14.50
CA ILE A 361 0.90 -10.65 14.36
C ILE A 361 -0.39 -11.39 14.05
N ARG A 362 -0.38 -12.17 12.97
CA ARG A 362 -1.54 -12.82 12.41
C ARG A 362 -1.32 -14.32 12.34
N LYS A 363 -2.39 -15.09 12.49
CA LYS A 363 -2.40 -16.53 12.37
C LYS A 363 -3.47 -16.96 11.37
N VAL A 364 -3.13 -17.88 10.48
CA VAL A 364 -4.11 -18.44 9.57
C VAL A 364 -5.02 -19.38 10.32
N VAL A 365 -6.31 -19.11 10.28
CA VAL A 365 -7.39 -19.90 10.87
C VAL A 365 -8.46 -20.22 9.83
N LYS A 366 -9.32 -21.20 10.12
CA LYS A 366 -10.46 -21.53 9.27
C LYS A 366 -11.77 -21.15 9.96
N ARG A 367 -12.57 -20.30 9.30
CA ARG A 367 -13.90 -19.90 9.73
C ARG A 367 -14.87 -20.03 8.56
N ASP A 368 -16.02 -20.67 8.78
CA ASP A 368 -17.07 -20.88 7.78
C ASP A 368 -16.53 -21.46 6.46
N GLY A 369 -15.62 -22.43 6.56
CA GLY A 369 -15.00 -23.09 5.42
C GLY A 369 -13.92 -22.29 4.68
N GLN A 370 -13.63 -21.06 5.10
CA GLN A 370 -12.64 -20.17 4.49
C GLN A 370 -11.44 -19.91 5.39
N LEU A 371 -10.28 -19.69 4.80
CA LEU A 371 -9.07 -19.28 5.51
C LEU A 371 -9.05 -17.77 5.71
N TRP A 372 -8.57 -17.36 6.89
CA TRP A 372 -8.44 -15.97 7.32
C TRP A 372 -7.12 -15.77 8.04
N SER A 373 -6.46 -14.64 7.82
CA SER A 373 -5.30 -14.20 8.59
C SER A 373 -5.77 -13.42 9.81
N GLU A 374 -6.03 -14.11 10.94
CA GLU A 374 -6.59 -13.52 12.14
C GLU A 374 -5.52 -12.83 12.98
N GLU A 375 -5.75 -11.57 13.33
CA GLU A 375 -4.88 -10.75 14.16
C GLU A 375 -5.03 -11.13 15.64
N PHE A 376 -3.92 -11.33 16.37
CA PHE A 376 -3.98 -11.71 17.78
C PHE A 376 -2.98 -10.96 18.68
N GLU A 377 -2.01 -10.25 18.11
CA GLU A 377 -1.10 -9.37 18.87
C GLU A 377 -0.84 -8.10 18.03
N ILE A 378 -0.80 -6.92 18.70
CA ILE A 378 -0.69 -5.62 18.05
C ILE A 378 0.58 -4.90 18.53
N TYR A 379 1.32 -4.35 17.60
CA TYR A 379 2.44 -3.44 17.82
C TYR A 379 2.06 -2.10 17.22
N PRO A 380 1.72 -1.09 18.07
CA PRO A 380 1.13 0.15 17.58
C PRO A 380 2.18 1.13 17.04
N ASN A 381 1.77 1.96 16.05
CA ASN A 381 2.53 3.11 15.55
C ASN A 381 3.97 2.79 15.16
N VAL A 382 4.17 1.69 14.43
CA VAL A 382 5.52 1.23 14.04
C VAL A 382 6.03 2.08 12.89
N LYS A 383 7.18 2.72 13.11
CA LYS A 383 7.94 3.43 12.09
C LYS A 383 8.92 2.49 11.38
N ASP A 384 9.42 2.94 10.22
CA ASP A 384 10.45 2.21 9.49
C ASP A 384 11.76 2.13 10.29
N PRO A 385 12.16 0.95 10.79
CA PRO A 385 13.37 0.79 11.60
C PRO A 385 14.65 1.06 10.81
N MET A 386 14.62 1.01 9.47
CA MET A 386 15.76 1.30 8.61
C MET A 386 16.04 2.81 8.49
N LYS A 387 15.11 3.66 8.94
CA LYS A 387 15.20 5.14 8.88
C LYS A 387 15.22 5.81 10.24
N VAL A 388 14.96 5.04 11.29
CA VAL A 388 15.09 5.56 12.67
C VAL A 388 16.57 5.51 13.03
N ALA A 389 17.15 6.65 13.42
CA ALA A 389 18.52 6.69 13.90
C ALA A 389 18.67 5.71 15.08
N PRO A 390 19.76 4.92 15.16
CA PRO A 390 20.00 4.08 16.31
C PRO A 390 20.06 4.96 17.57
N LYS A 391 19.25 4.60 18.57
CA LYS A 391 19.27 5.25 19.90
C LYS A 391 20.51 4.82 20.66
#